data_eab1de0d40d428988525ed80b8d825bb
#
_entry.id   eab1de0d40d428988525ed80b8d825bb
#
_cell.length_a   1.000
_cell.length_b   1.000
_cell.length_c   1.000
_cell.angle_alpha   90.00
_cell.angle_beta   90.00
_cell.angle_gamma   90.00
#
_symmetry.space_group_name_H-M   'P 1'
#
loop_
_entity.id
_entity.type
_entity.pdbx_description
1 polymer ?
#
loop_
_entity_poly.entity_id
_entity_poly.type
_entity_poly.pdbx_seq_one_letter_code
_entity_poly.pdbx_strand_id
1 'polypeptide(L)'
;AVCSQSRFGKAKWLTPYTATTLTELGSEQTRRVDVVCPGFVADCLETLEEIAMEVKDLFINAGGKEFHYIPCLNERNDWIQALAEITCQNLQGWLYKQTSEEACLLSRKRALEMGAKE
;
A
#
# COMPACT_ATOMS: atom_id res chain seq x y z
N ALA A 1 7.06 0.74 18.01
CA ALA A 1 5.93 1.68 18.19
C ALA A 1 5.00 1.58 16.99
N VAL A 2 3.71 1.84 17.19
CA VAL A 2 2.71 1.98 16.12
C VAL A 2 2.31 3.45 16.08
N CYS A 3 2.43 4.09 14.92
CA CYS A 3 2.20 5.51 14.73
C CYS A 3 1.28 5.75 13.52
N SER A 4 0.62 6.90 13.51
CA SER A 4 -0.21 7.36 12.39
C SER A 4 0.48 8.48 11.63
N GLN A 5 0.53 8.37 10.30
CA GLN A 5 1.25 9.33 9.46
C GLN A 5 0.34 10.42 8.91
N SER A 6 -0.68 10.09 8.17
CA SER A 6 -1.45 11.06 7.39
C SER A 6 -2.47 11.83 8.20
N ARG A 7 -2.69 13.09 7.80
CA ARG A 7 -3.83 13.88 8.21
C ARG A 7 -4.69 14.20 6.99
N PHE A 8 -5.94 13.77 7.03
CA PHE A 8 -6.91 14.19 6.03
C PHE A 8 -8.04 14.95 6.70
N GLY A 9 -8.25 16.18 6.26
CA GLY A 9 -9.30 17.06 6.81
C GLY A 9 -8.98 17.68 8.17
N LYS A 10 -10.01 18.17 8.87
CA LYS A 10 -9.89 18.91 10.14
C LYS A 10 -10.05 18.03 11.38
N ALA A 11 -10.41 16.78 11.23
CA ALA A 11 -10.62 15.86 12.34
C ALA A 11 -9.29 15.49 13.02
N LYS A 12 -9.36 15.21 14.35
CA LYS A 12 -8.22 14.70 15.09
C LYS A 12 -7.98 13.24 14.69
N TRP A 13 -6.81 12.95 14.15
CA TRP A 13 -6.41 11.61 13.79
C TRP A 13 -5.87 10.81 14.97
N LEU A 14 -5.73 9.51 14.76
CA LEU A 14 -5.11 8.61 15.74
C LEU A 14 -3.70 9.08 16.08
N THR A 15 -3.36 8.94 17.35
CA THR A 15 -2.03 9.26 17.88
C THR A 15 -1.37 7.97 18.39
N PRO A 16 -0.03 7.92 18.51
CA PRO A 16 0.91 9.01 18.29
C PRO A 16 1.20 9.29 16.81
N TYR A 17 1.63 10.51 16.49
CA TYR A 17 2.03 10.88 15.14
C TYR A 17 3.47 10.43 14.85
N THR A 18 3.72 9.93 13.64
CA THR A 18 5.01 9.39 13.22
C THR A 18 6.12 10.42 13.34
N ALA A 19 5.93 11.63 12.81
CA ALA A 19 6.92 12.70 12.87
C ALA A 19 7.32 13.05 14.31
N THR A 20 6.35 13.20 15.21
CA THR A 20 6.60 13.49 16.62
C THR A 20 7.39 12.36 17.29
N THR A 21 6.93 11.11 17.10
CA THR A 21 7.57 9.92 17.71
C THR A 21 9.01 9.78 17.23
N LEU A 22 9.29 9.97 15.93
CA LEU A 22 10.66 9.83 15.40
C LEU A 22 11.55 10.99 15.87
N THR A 23 11.02 12.19 16.01
CA THR A 23 11.77 13.33 16.60
C THR A 23 12.12 13.05 18.06
N GLU A 24 11.20 12.52 18.87
CA GLU A 24 11.42 12.15 20.25
C GLU A 24 12.51 11.06 20.35
N LEU A 25 12.38 9.97 19.57
CA LEU A 25 13.39 8.91 19.53
C LEU A 25 14.78 9.43 19.10
N GLY A 26 14.83 10.36 18.15
CA GLY A 26 16.10 11.01 17.78
C GLY A 26 16.69 11.79 18.92
N SER A 27 15.87 12.58 19.63
CA SER A 27 16.30 13.37 20.79
C SER A 27 16.82 12.49 21.97
N GLU A 28 16.27 11.30 22.10
CA GLU A 28 16.74 10.26 23.05
C GLU A 28 18.02 9.56 22.58
N GLN A 29 18.60 10.01 21.46
CA GLN A 29 19.79 9.43 20.84
C GLN A 29 19.63 7.94 20.47
N THR A 30 18.43 7.54 20.08
CA THR A 30 18.19 6.22 19.56
C THR A 30 19.11 5.95 18.36
N ARG A 31 19.89 4.87 18.46
CA ARG A 31 20.93 4.61 17.46
C ARG A 31 20.34 4.25 16.10
N ARG A 32 19.31 3.38 16.07
CA ARG A 32 18.72 2.88 14.83
C ARG A 32 17.21 2.74 14.95
N VAL A 33 16.53 3.08 13.88
CA VAL A 33 15.11 2.77 13.69
C VAL A 33 14.91 2.08 12.33
N ASP A 34 14.08 1.06 12.33
CA ASP A 34 13.58 0.41 11.12
C ASP A 34 12.09 0.72 11.04
N VAL A 35 11.66 1.30 9.90
CA VAL A 35 10.28 1.76 9.70
C VAL A 35 9.63 0.96 8.60
N VAL A 36 8.45 0.41 8.89
CA VAL A 36 7.62 -0.33 7.94
C VAL A 36 6.23 0.29 7.89
N CYS A 37 5.63 0.36 6.71
CA CYS A 37 4.30 0.90 6.46
C CYS A 37 3.31 -0.23 6.09
N PRO A 38 2.81 -1.02 7.06
CA PRO A 38 2.02 -2.22 6.78
C PRO A 38 0.63 -1.92 6.20
N GLY A 39 0.18 -0.68 6.26
CA GLY A 39 -1.06 -0.22 5.62
C GLY A 39 -0.95 -0.01 4.11
N PHE A 40 0.27 -0.07 3.56
CA PHE A 40 0.54 0.14 2.14
C PHE A 40 1.09 -1.14 1.51
N VAL A 41 0.47 -1.57 0.44
CA VAL A 41 0.90 -2.75 -0.34
C VAL A 41 1.98 -2.36 -1.35
N ALA A 42 1.88 -1.16 -1.89
CA ALA A 42 2.85 -0.56 -2.80
C ALA A 42 3.33 0.78 -2.26
N ASP A 43 4.57 1.10 -2.58
CA ASP A 43 5.14 2.41 -2.26
C ASP A 43 4.40 3.52 -3.00
N CYS A 44 4.22 4.64 -2.32
CA CYS A 44 3.51 5.81 -2.80
C CYS A 44 4.19 7.08 -2.24
N LEU A 45 3.61 8.24 -2.50
CA LEU A 45 4.17 9.51 -2.05
C LEU A 45 4.33 9.53 -0.52
N GLU A 46 3.32 9.03 0.20
CA GLU A 46 3.31 8.98 1.66
C GLU A 46 4.43 8.10 2.22
N THR A 47 4.81 7.03 1.53
CA THR A 47 5.88 6.14 2.01
C THR A 47 7.26 6.62 1.58
N LEU A 48 7.41 7.13 0.37
CA LEU A 48 8.71 7.51 -0.20
C LEU A 48 9.13 8.94 0.18
N GLU A 49 8.21 9.89 0.14
CA GLU A 49 8.51 11.29 0.49
C GLU A 49 8.35 11.51 2.00
N GLU A 50 7.14 11.32 2.53
CA GLU A 50 6.87 11.65 3.93
C GLU A 50 7.66 10.77 4.91
N ILE A 51 7.74 9.45 4.68
CA ILE A 51 8.42 8.53 5.61
C ILE A 51 9.90 8.40 5.28
N ALA A 52 10.25 8.01 4.06
CA ALA A 52 11.63 7.68 3.73
C ALA A 52 12.55 8.89 3.54
N MET A 53 11.98 10.10 3.38
CA MET A 53 12.74 11.34 3.27
C MET A 53 12.47 12.26 4.47
N GLU A 54 11.27 12.84 4.61
CA GLU A 54 10.99 13.87 5.62
C GLU A 54 11.14 13.35 7.06
N VAL A 55 10.50 12.23 7.39
CA VAL A 55 10.57 11.65 8.75
C VAL A 55 11.97 11.15 9.07
N LYS A 56 12.68 10.59 8.08
CA LYS A 56 14.09 10.27 8.22
C LYS A 56 14.92 11.49 8.61
N ASP A 57 14.74 12.61 7.89
CA ASP A 57 15.49 13.84 8.16
C ASP A 57 15.16 14.38 9.56
N LEU A 58 13.90 14.34 10.00
CA LEU A 58 13.51 14.70 11.36
C LEU A 58 14.23 13.84 12.42
N PHE A 59 14.28 12.53 12.23
CA PHE A 59 14.95 11.61 13.14
C PHE A 59 16.46 11.88 13.22
N ILE A 60 17.13 11.99 12.08
CA ILE A 60 18.58 12.22 12.02
C ILE A 60 18.93 13.59 12.61
N ASN A 61 18.20 14.64 12.25
CA ASN A 61 18.44 16.00 12.75
C ASN A 61 18.18 16.13 14.26
N ALA A 62 17.30 15.31 14.82
CA ALA A 62 17.07 15.25 16.26
C ALA A 62 18.15 14.49 17.03
N GLY A 63 19.08 13.79 16.38
CA GLY A 63 20.22 13.10 17.00
C GLY A 63 20.26 11.60 16.78
N GLY A 64 19.30 11.03 16.08
CA GLY A 64 19.32 9.63 15.62
C GLY A 64 20.48 9.33 14.67
N LYS A 65 20.87 8.05 14.53
CA LYS A 65 22.08 7.69 13.78
C LYS A 65 21.77 6.95 12.46
N GLU A 66 20.90 5.98 12.51
CA GLU A 66 20.59 5.09 11.40
C GLU A 66 19.06 5.00 11.22
N PHE A 67 18.61 5.35 10.03
CA PHE A 67 17.20 5.21 9.65
C PHE A 67 17.10 4.25 8.47
N HIS A 68 16.31 3.20 8.62
CA HIS A 68 16.08 2.21 7.58
C HIS A 68 14.59 2.12 7.26
N TYR A 69 14.22 2.52 6.04
CA TYR A 69 12.88 2.30 5.51
C TYR A 69 12.80 0.91 4.90
N ILE A 70 11.82 0.12 5.31
CA ILE A 70 11.53 -1.20 4.74
C ILE A 70 10.49 -0.99 3.62
N PRO A 71 10.86 -1.21 2.34
CA PRO A 71 9.95 -0.99 1.21
C PRO A 71 8.68 -1.81 1.33
N CYS A 72 7.61 -1.30 0.75
CA CYS A 72 6.37 -2.05 0.58
C CYS A 72 6.57 -3.29 -0.31
N LEU A 73 5.56 -4.13 -0.42
CA LEU A 73 5.67 -5.39 -1.17
C LEU A 73 5.83 -5.15 -2.68
N ASN A 74 5.25 -4.07 -3.21
CA ASN A 74 5.36 -3.68 -4.61
C ASN A 74 5.06 -4.85 -5.57
N GLU A 75 5.96 -5.11 -6.54
CA GLU A 75 5.86 -6.19 -7.52
C GLU A 75 6.59 -7.49 -7.12
N ARG A 76 6.79 -7.74 -5.84
CA ARG A 76 7.43 -8.98 -5.36
C ARG A 76 6.66 -10.21 -5.85
N ASN A 77 7.39 -11.17 -6.40
CA ASN A 77 6.79 -12.38 -6.98
C ASN A 77 5.98 -13.20 -5.96
N ASP A 78 6.46 -13.34 -4.73
CA ASP A 78 5.78 -14.06 -3.65
C ASP A 78 4.45 -13.38 -3.28
N TRP A 79 4.42 -12.05 -3.27
CA TRP A 79 3.21 -11.27 -3.05
C TRP A 79 2.21 -11.40 -4.21
N ILE A 80 2.68 -11.31 -5.45
CA ILE A 80 1.83 -11.49 -6.65
C ILE A 80 1.22 -12.89 -6.67
N GLN A 81 1.98 -13.93 -6.32
CA GLN A 81 1.45 -15.28 -6.21
C GLN A 81 0.37 -15.39 -5.14
N ALA A 82 0.59 -14.83 -3.95
CA ALA A 82 -0.41 -14.83 -2.89
C ALA A 82 -1.70 -14.11 -3.31
N LEU A 83 -1.59 -12.96 -3.99
CA LEU A 83 -2.75 -12.25 -4.54
C LEU A 83 -3.49 -13.10 -5.59
N ALA A 84 -2.77 -13.77 -6.48
CA ALA A 84 -3.36 -14.64 -7.49
C ALA A 84 -4.11 -15.81 -6.84
N GLU A 85 -3.53 -16.43 -5.82
CA GLU A 85 -4.17 -17.53 -5.07
C GLU A 85 -5.45 -17.07 -4.38
N ILE A 86 -5.43 -15.94 -3.65
CA ILE A 86 -6.60 -15.36 -3.00
C ILE A 86 -7.68 -15.04 -4.04
N THR A 87 -7.28 -14.46 -5.17
CA THR A 87 -8.20 -14.14 -6.26
C THR A 87 -8.84 -15.39 -6.83
N CYS A 88 -8.05 -16.44 -7.15
CA CYS A 88 -8.55 -17.69 -7.66
C CYS A 88 -9.52 -18.39 -6.68
N GLN A 89 -9.22 -18.37 -5.38
CA GLN A 89 -10.11 -18.93 -4.35
C GLN A 89 -11.46 -18.22 -4.32
N ASN A 90 -11.49 -16.91 -4.54
CA ASN A 90 -12.74 -16.13 -4.53
C ASN A 90 -13.48 -16.12 -5.88
N LEU A 91 -12.80 -16.47 -6.97
CA LEU A 91 -13.38 -16.60 -8.31
C LEU A 91 -13.88 -18.02 -8.64
N GLN A 92 -14.07 -18.87 -7.63
CA GLN A 92 -14.55 -20.24 -7.83
C GLN A 92 -15.84 -20.28 -8.67
N GLY A 93 -15.77 -21.04 -9.77
CA GLY A 93 -16.88 -21.16 -10.72
C GLY A 93 -16.92 -20.08 -11.82
N TRP A 94 -16.13 -19.02 -11.74
CA TRP A 94 -16.02 -18.00 -12.79
C TRP A 94 -14.92 -18.34 -13.81
N LEU A 95 -13.80 -18.90 -13.34
CA LEU A 95 -12.62 -19.20 -14.18
C LEU A 95 -12.77 -20.41 -15.09
N TYR A 96 -13.75 -21.28 -14.84
CA TYR A 96 -13.88 -22.58 -15.54
C TYR A 96 -15.04 -22.65 -16.55
N LYS A 97 -15.75 -21.57 -16.81
CA LYS A 97 -16.65 -21.54 -17.96
C LYS A 97 -15.79 -21.28 -19.20
N GLN A 98 -15.43 -22.35 -19.92
CA GLN A 98 -15.13 -22.19 -21.35
C GLN A 98 -16.35 -21.55 -21.98
N THR A 99 -16.27 -20.26 -22.21
CA THR A 99 -17.34 -19.52 -22.91
C THR A 99 -17.25 -19.97 -24.36
N SER A 100 -18.27 -20.68 -24.84
CA SER A 100 -18.32 -21.05 -26.24
C SER A 100 -18.30 -19.81 -27.12
N GLU A 101 -17.76 -19.91 -28.33
CA GLU A 101 -17.72 -18.79 -29.29
C GLU A 101 -19.12 -18.19 -29.51
N GLU A 102 -20.13 -19.04 -29.54
CA GLU A 102 -21.54 -18.65 -29.62
C GLU A 102 -22.01 -17.83 -28.40
N ALA A 103 -21.61 -18.20 -27.18
CA ALA A 103 -21.92 -17.45 -25.97
C ALA A 103 -21.19 -16.08 -25.94
N CYS A 104 -19.97 -16.01 -26.46
CA CYS A 104 -19.25 -14.74 -26.62
C CYS A 104 -19.95 -13.80 -27.62
N LEU A 105 -20.38 -14.32 -28.77
CA LEU A 105 -21.15 -13.55 -29.76
C LEU A 105 -22.46 -13.04 -29.21
N LEU A 106 -23.18 -13.88 -28.46
CA LEU A 106 -24.44 -13.49 -27.81
C LEU A 106 -24.24 -12.41 -26.75
N SER A 107 -23.15 -12.49 -25.97
CA SER A 107 -22.78 -11.50 -24.97
C SER A 107 -22.45 -10.17 -25.61
N ARG A 108 -21.63 -10.19 -26.68
CA ARG A 108 -21.30 -8.99 -27.46
C ARG A 108 -22.55 -8.32 -28.04
N LYS A 109 -23.45 -9.11 -28.65
CA LYS A 109 -24.70 -8.58 -29.20
C LYS A 109 -25.52 -7.86 -28.12
N ARG A 110 -25.68 -8.45 -26.95
CA ARG A 110 -26.40 -7.83 -25.82
C ARG A 110 -25.71 -6.54 -25.34
N ALA A 111 -24.38 -6.52 -25.29
CA ALA A 111 -23.65 -5.33 -24.88
C ALA A 111 -23.89 -4.16 -25.87
N LEU A 112 -23.85 -4.43 -27.17
CA LEU A 112 -24.15 -3.44 -28.21
C LEU A 112 -25.61 -2.94 -28.15
N GLU A 113 -26.57 -3.83 -27.91
CA GLU A 113 -27.97 -3.45 -27.72
C GLU A 113 -28.19 -2.55 -26.50
N MET A 114 -27.33 -2.69 -25.47
CA MET A 114 -27.31 -1.82 -24.29
C MET A 114 -26.48 -0.54 -24.47
N GLY A 115 -25.94 -0.28 -25.64
CA GLY A 115 -25.24 0.97 -25.96
C GLY A 115 -23.72 0.92 -25.80
N ALA A 116 -23.10 -0.26 -25.68
CA ALA A 116 -21.65 -0.38 -25.74
C ALA A 116 -21.15 0.06 -27.14
N LYS A 117 -20.00 0.73 -27.18
CA LYS A 117 -19.32 1.07 -28.44
C LYS A 117 -18.42 -0.09 -28.87
N GLU A 118 -18.25 -0.29 -30.19
CA GLU A 118 -17.30 -1.27 -30.74
C GLU A 118 -15.85 -0.94 -30.40
#